data_d30fdbdf98c7bfdb6f5394fa48424dd5
#
_entry.id   d30fdbdf98c7bfdb6f5394fa48424dd5
#
_cell.length_a   1.000
_cell.length_b   1.000
_cell.length_c   1.000
_cell.angle_alpha   90.00
_cell.angle_beta   90.00
_cell.angle_gamma   90.00
#
_symmetry.space_group_name_H-M   'P 1'
#
loop_
_entity.id
_entity.type
_entity.pdbx_description
1 polymer ?
#
loop_
_entity_poly.entity_id
_entity_poly.type
_entity_poly.pdbx_seq_one_letter_code
_entity_poly.pdbx_strand_id
1 'polypeptide(L)'
;MSDKESEESWINPEQDRGWSQESYRAYMKRRDAEEEAIKKGTYEYEYGKPSDKQIGGSHYKDCVIQPVDYIVKNNLDFLEGNVVKYITRHKTKGEGRKDIEKVIHYAELILELKYGKEN
;
A
#
# COMPACT_ATOMS: atom_id res chain seq x y z
N MET A 1 -23.86 24.27 18.23
CA MET A 1 -23.67 22.89 17.83
C MET A 1 -22.21 22.57 17.68
N SER A 2 -21.77 21.56 18.31
CA SER A 2 -20.36 21.24 18.25
C SER A 2 -20.04 20.37 17.05
N ASP A 3 -18.85 20.47 16.55
CA ASP A 3 -18.39 19.62 15.46
C ASP A 3 -18.41 18.18 15.87
N LYS A 4 -18.27 17.91 17.14
CA LYS A 4 -18.28 16.57 17.67
C LYS A 4 -19.62 15.88 17.45
N GLU A 5 -20.71 16.61 17.60
CA GLU A 5 -22.01 16.04 17.35
C GLU A 5 -22.21 15.76 15.87
N SER A 6 -21.71 16.63 15.03
CA SER A 6 -21.79 16.42 13.58
C SER A 6 -21.00 15.19 13.16
N GLU A 7 -19.83 15.02 13.73
CA GLU A 7 -19.02 13.85 13.42
C GLU A 7 -19.69 12.56 13.86
N GLU A 8 -20.31 12.57 15.02
CA GLU A 8 -21.00 11.41 15.51
C GLU A 8 -22.23 11.07 14.70
N SER A 9 -22.84 12.07 14.07
CA SER A 9 -24.07 11.84 13.35
C SER A 9 -23.88 11.09 12.05
N TRP A 10 -22.71 11.15 11.43
CA TRP A 10 -22.53 10.39 10.20
C TRP A 10 -21.79 9.06 10.38
N ILE A 11 -21.46 8.71 11.62
CA ILE A 11 -20.99 7.38 11.93
C ILE A 11 -21.99 6.79 12.89
N ASN A 12 -22.69 5.77 12.47
CA ASN A 12 -23.67 5.12 13.33
C ASN A 12 -23.29 3.67 13.49
N PRO A 13 -22.42 3.37 14.47
CA PRO A 13 -21.92 2.01 14.64
C PRO A 13 -23.01 0.99 14.92
N GLU A 14 -24.07 1.40 15.58
CA GLU A 14 -25.15 0.50 15.88
C GLU A 14 -25.91 0.05 14.64
N GLN A 15 -26.17 0.97 13.74
CA GLN A 15 -26.87 0.64 12.51
C GLN A 15 -25.98 -0.03 11.50
N ASP A 16 -24.76 0.47 11.37
CA ASP A 16 -23.86 0.00 10.34
C ASP A 16 -23.27 -1.37 10.62
N ARG A 17 -23.04 -1.70 11.90
CA ARG A 17 -22.39 -2.94 12.27
C ARG A 17 -23.08 -3.71 13.37
N GLY A 18 -24.18 -3.17 13.90
CA GLY A 18 -24.87 -3.80 15.01
C GLY A 18 -24.09 -3.73 16.32
N TRP A 19 -23.13 -2.84 16.44
CA TRP A 19 -22.34 -2.67 17.64
C TRP A 19 -22.88 -1.52 18.49
N SER A 20 -22.72 -1.62 19.80
CA SER A 20 -22.98 -0.49 20.67
C SER A 20 -21.89 0.55 20.45
N GLN A 21 -22.15 1.79 20.89
CA GLN A 21 -21.14 2.83 20.81
C GLN A 21 -19.91 2.48 21.61
N GLU A 22 -20.12 1.84 22.76
CA GLU A 22 -19.01 1.43 23.60
C GLU A 22 -18.12 0.41 22.91
N SER A 23 -18.74 -0.59 22.27
CA SER A 23 -18.00 -1.58 21.50
C SER A 23 -17.24 -0.98 20.33
N TYR A 24 -17.87 -0.02 19.66
CA TYR A 24 -17.24 0.66 18.55
C TYR A 24 -16.03 1.48 19.00
N ARG A 25 -16.16 2.17 20.13
CA ARG A 25 -15.05 2.95 20.67
C ARG A 25 -13.87 2.06 21.06
N ALA A 26 -14.17 0.92 21.66
CA ALA A 26 -13.13 -0.03 22.01
C ALA A 26 -12.42 -0.57 20.78
N TYR A 27 -13.19 -0.87 19.74
CA TYR A 27 -12.64 -1.32 18.47
C TYR A 27 -11.71 -0.27 17.85
N MET A 28 -12.14 0.99 17.83
CA MET A 28 -11.34 2.06 17.23
C MET A 28 -10.07 2.32 18.03
N LYS A 29 -10.15 2.24 19.34
CA LYS A 29 -8.97 2.42 20.19
C LYS A 29 -7.92 1.34 19.90
N ARG A 30 -8.38 0.09 19.74
CA ARG A 30 -7.47 -1.01 19.42
C ARG A 30 -6.87 -0.83 18.03
N ARG A 31 -7.69 -0.41 17.06
CA ARG A 31 -7.21 -0.14 15.71
C ARG A 31 -6.12 0.91 15.68
N ASP A 32 -6.32 1.99 16.43
CA ASP A 32 -5.33 3.06 16.48
C ASP A 32 -4.01 2.58 17.08
N ALA A 33 -4.09 1.74 18.11
CA ALA A 33 -2.89 1.18 18.72
C ALA A 33 -2.15 0.25 17.75
N GLU A 34 -2.89 -0.54 16.97
CA GLU A 34 -2.30 -1.42 15.98
C GLU A 34 -1.64 -0.62 14.86
N GLU A 35 -2.28 0.45 14.39
CA GLU A 35 -1.69 1.33 13.37
C GLU A 35 -0.39 1.92 13.86
N GLU A 36 -0.38 2.37 15.09
CA GLU A 36 0.81 2.95 15.67
C GLU A 36 1.94 1.93 15.77
N ALA A 37 1.60 0.72 16.19
CA ALA A 37 2.58 -0.37 16.29
C ALA A 37 3.14 -0.74 14.92
N ILE A 38 2.31 -0.74 13.89
CA ILE A 38 2.75 -1.01 12.52
C ILE A 38 3.75 0.05 12.07
N LYS A 39 3.45 1.32 12.31
CA LYS A 39 4.35 2.41 11.94
C LYS A 39 5.68 2.34 12.66
N LYS A 40 5.66 1.89 13.91
CA LYS A 40 6.88 1.75 14.70
C LYS A 40 7.63 0.45 14.45
N GLY A 41 7.02 -0.47 13.71
CA GLY A 41 7.62 -1.77 13.45
C GLY A 41 7.55 -2.72 14.62
N THR A 42 6.65 -2.46 15.57
CA THR A 42 6.50 -3.30 16.78
C THR A 42 5.27 -4.17 16.76
N TYR A 43 4.46 -4.09 15.72
CA TYR A 43 3.26 -4.90 15.61
C TYR A 43 3.63 -6.36 15.37
N GLU A 44 3.00 -7.26 16.11
CA GLU A 44 3.22 -8.69 15.92
C GLU A 44 2.09 -9.27 15.10
N TYR A 45 2.43 -9.92 14.01
CA TYR A 45 1.44 -10.54 13.13
C TYR A 45 1.23 -11.99 13.55
N GLU A 46 -0.05 -12.37 13.68
CA GLU A 46 -0.41 -13.71 14.13
C GLU A 46 0.11 -14.80 13.20
N TYR A 47 0.09 -14.55 11.91
CA TYR A 47 0.50 -15.54 10.92
C TYR A 47 1.72 -15.11 10.11
N GLY A 48 2.56 -14.27 10.71
CA GLY A 48 3.74 -13.76 10.03
C GLY A 48 3.45 -12.46 9.28
N LYS A 49 4.49 -11.73 8.97
CA LYS A 49 4.33 -10.46 8.25
C LYS A 49 3.92 -10.69 6.81
N PRO A 50 2.96 -9.92 6.30
CA PRO A 50 2.61 -10.01 4.88
C PRO A 50 3.81 -9.85 3.95
N SER A 51 4.80 -9.04 4.35
CA SER A 51 5.98 -8.83 3.52
C SER A 51 6.89 -10.06 3.42
N ASP A 52 6.68 -11.04 4.29
CA ASP A 52 7.45 -12.29 4.22
C ASP A 52 6.87 -13.26 3.20
N LYS A 53 5.71 -12.94 2.66
CA LYS A 53 5.04 -13.77 1.67
C LYS A 53 5.09 -13.12 0.30
N GLN A 54 5.11 -13.95 -0.72
CA GLN A 54 4.92 -13.48 -2.07
C GLN A 54 3.94 -14.42 -2.77
N ILE A 55 2.80 -13.87 -3.16
CA ILE A 55 1.76 -14.62 -3.83
C ILE A 55 1.98 -14.55 -5.33
N GLY A 56 1.91 -15.67 -6.00
CA GLY A 56 2.04 -15.72 -7.43
C GLY A 56 3.46 -15.88 -7.95
N GLY A 57 4.40 -16.16 -7.07
CA GLY A 57 5.77 -16.40 -7.49
C GLY A 57 6.78 -15.88 -6.49
N SER A 58 8.05 -15.94 -6.86
CA SER A 58 9.12 -15.55 -5.97
C SER A 58 10.04 -14.52 -6.62
N HIS A 59 9.50 -13.69 -7.51
CA HIS A 59 10.30 -12.74 -8.29
C HIS A 59 11.10 -11.75 -7.45
N TYR A 60 10.62 -11.45 -6.25
CA TYR A 60 11.23 -10.43 -5.42
C TYR A 60 11.88 -10.95 -4.15
N LYS A 61 11.78 -12.27 -3.92
CA LYS A 61 12.28 -12.85 -2.66
C LYS A 61 13.76 -12.67 -2.45
N ASP A 62 14.52 -12.69 -3.54
CA ASP A 62 15.97 -12.59 -3.45
C ASP A 62 16.47 -11.16 -3.54
N CYS A 63 15.57 -10.19 -3.58
CA CYS A 63 15.99 -8.80 -3.60
C CYS A 63 16.55 -8.40 -2.24
N VAL A 64 17.62 -7.65 -2.24
CA VAL A 64 18.17 -7.10 -1.00
C VAL A 64 17.14 -6.18 -0.36
N ILE A 65 16.48 -5.36 -1.17
CA ILE A 65 15.36 -4.54 -0.75
C ILE A 65 14.22 -4.86 -1.69
N GLN A 66 13.10 -5.31 -1.15
CA GLN A 66 11.96 -5.63 -2.00
C GLN A 66 11.34 -4.37 -2.58
N PRO A 67 10.88 -4.42 -3.84
CA PRO A 67 10.27 -3.25 -4.48
C PRO A 67 9.16 -2.62 -3.67
N VAL A 68 8.30 -3.43 -3.05
CA VAL A 68 7.18 -2.89 -2.28
C VAL A 68 7.67 -2.05 -1.12
N ASP A 69 8.74 -2.46 -0.47
CA ASP A 69 9.31 -1.73 0.64
C ASP A 69 9.88 -0.39 0.19
N TYR A 70 10.63 -0.42 -0.90
CA TYR A 70 11.21 0.79 -1.49
C TYR A 70 10.12 1.76 -1.92
N ILE A 71 9.12 1.26 -2.63
CA ILE A 71 8.03 2.08 -3.16
C ILE A 71 7.28 2.78 -2.03
N VAL A 72 6.90 2.03 -1.00
CA VAL A 72 6.11 2.58 0.09
C VAL A 72 6.91 3.57 0.91
N LYS A 73 8.12 3.21 1.26
CA LYS A 73 8.94 4.07 2.12
C LYS A 73 9.38 5.37 1.44
N ASN A 74 9.48 5.35 0.12
CA ASN A 74 9.84 6.55 -0.62
C ASN A 74 8.62 7.29 -1.17
N ASN A 75 7.42 6.88 -0.79
CA ASN A 75 6.18 7.53 -1.21
C ASN A 75 6.03 7.61 -2.72
N LEU A 76 6.42 6.57 -3.42
CA LEU A 76 6.26 6.55 -4.87
C LEU A 76 4.79 6.29 -5.20
N ASP A 77 4.31 6.90 -6.26
CA ASP A 77 2.93 6.70 -6.68
C ASP A 77 2.80 5.45 -7.55
N PHE A 78 1.62 5.25 -8.11
CA PHE A 78 1.33 4.08 -8.92
C PHE A 78 2.27 3.94 -10.12
N LEU A 79 2.47 5.04 -10.84
CA LEU A 79 3.30 4.99 -12.04
C LEU A 79 4.77 4.74 -11.70
N GLU A 80 5.28 5.49 -10.74
CA GLU A 80 6.66 5.33 -10.30
C GLU A 80 6.90 3.94 -9.73
N GLY A 81 5.94 3.46 -8.95
CA GLY A 81 6.03 2.14 -8.37
C GLY A 81 6.08 1.04 -9.41
N ASN A 82 5.31 1.19 -10.49
CA ASN A 82 5.34 0.21 -11.55
C ASN A 82 6.67 0.20 -12.30
N VAL A 83 7.28 1.36 -12.47
CA VAL A 83 8.62 1.43 -13.06
C VAL A 83 9.60 0.62 -12.21
N VAL A 84 9.61 0.86 -10.90
CA VAL A 84 10.51 0.14 -9.99
C VAL A 84 10.23 -1.36 -10.01
N LYS A 85 8.96 -1.72 -9.96
CA LYS A 85 8.55 -3.13 -9.94
C LYS A 85 9.05 -3.88 -11.17
N TYR A 86 8.78 -3.35 -12.34
CA TYR A 86 9.13 -4.06 -13.57
C TYR A 86 10.61 -4.03 -13.89
N ILE A 87 11.30 -2.94 -13.56
CA ILE A 87 12.74 -2.91 -13.79
C ILE A 87 13.46 -3.89 -12.85
N THR A 88 12.89 -4.12 -11.68
CA THR A 88 13.49 -5.03 -10.71
C THR A 88 13.34 -6.49 -11.14
N ARG A 89 12.19 -6.86 -11.69
CA ARG A 89 11.89 -8.27 -11.94
C ARG A 89 12.22 -8.79 -13.32
N HIS A 90 12.58 -7.92 -14.26
CA HIS A 90 12.73 -8.35 -15.66
C HIS A 90 13.80 -9.44 -15.84
N LYS A 91 14.78 -9.47 -14.97
CA LYS A 91 15.85 -10.47 -15.08
C LYS A 91 15.44 -11.85 -14.59
N THR A 92 14.45 -11.90 -13.70
CA THR A 92 14.06 -13.16 -13.06
C THR A 92 12.81 -13.77 -13.65
N LYS A 93 12.17 -13.07 -14.58
CA LYS A 93 10.96 -13.55 -15.21
C LYS A 93 11.25 -13.96 -16.64
N GLY A 94 10.55 -14.98 -17.14
CA GLY A 94 10.78 -15.47 -18.49
C GLY A 94 10.48 -14.49 -19.59
N GLU A 95 9.66 -13.48 -19.34
CA GLU A 95 9.29 -12.49 -20.35
C GLU A 95 9.88 -11.13 -20.03
N GLY A 96 11.18 -11.09 -19.78
CA GLY A 96 11.86 -9.87 -19.40
C GLY A 96 11.69 -8.71 -20.35
N ARG A 97 11.65 -9.00 -21.64
CA ARG A 97 11.44 -7.93 -22.63
C ARG A 97 10.12 -7.21 -22.42
N LYS A 98 9.05 -7.96 -22.11
CA LYS A 98 7.75 -7.36 -21.84
C LYS A 98 7.80 -6.47 -20.60
N ASP A 99 8.56 -6.88 -19.60
CA ASP A 99 8.69 -6.06 -18.39
C ASP A 99 9.39 -4.75 -18.71
N ILE A 100 10.40 -4.77 -19.56
CA ILE A 100 11.09 -3.54 -19.97
C ILE A 100 10.15 -2.65 -20.80
N GLU A 101 9.36 -3.24 -21.66
CA GLU A 101 8.36 -2.48 -22.42
C GLU A 101 7.37 -1.79 -21.48
N LYS A 102 6.99 -2.45 -20.40
CA LYS A 102 6.13 -1.85 -19.40
C LYS A 102 6.82 -0.69 -18.67
N VAL A 103 8.10 -0.83 -18.39
CA VAL A 103 8.86 0.27 -17.80
C VAL A 103 8.80 1.50 -18.69
N ILE A 104 9.04 1.31 -19.98
CA ILE A 104 9.00 2.41 -20.93
C ILE A 104 7.60 3.03 -20.96
N HIS A 105 6.58 2.21 -21.01
CA HIS A 105 5.20 2.69 -21.04
C HIS A 105 4.86 3.51 -19.81
N TYR A 106 5.20 3.02 -18.63
CA TYR A 106 4.90 3.77 -17.40
C TYR A 106 5.72 5.05 -17.31
N ALA A 107 6.95 5.04 -17.82
CA ALA A 107 7.74 6.26 -17.87
C ALA A 107 7.10 7.30 -18.81
N GLU A 108 6.58 6.84 -19.93
CA GLU A 108 5.88 7.73 -20.85
C GLU A 108 4.61 8.30 -20.22
N LEU A 109 3.90 7.48 -19.46
CA LEU A 109 2.72 7.97 -18.74
C LEU A 109 3.09 9.03 -17.71
N ILE A 110 4.22 8.89 -17.06
CA ILE A 110 4.69 9.90 -16.13
C ILE A 110 4.93 11.22 -16.86
N LEU A 111 5.56 11.16 -18.02
CA LEU A 111 5.79 12.36 -18.81
C LEU A 111 4.46 13.02 -19.19
N GLU A 112 3.53 12.23 -19.66
CA GLU A 112 2.24 12.77 -20.09
C GLU A 112 1.42 13.36 -18.95
N LEU A 113 1.27 12.61 -17.86
CA LEU A 113 0.33 12.97 -16.81
C LEU A 113 0.90 13.92 -15.77
N LYS A 114 2.21 13.93 -15.59
CA LYS A 114 2.82 14.79 -14.57
C LYS A 114 3.59 15.96 -15.14
N TYR A 115 4.19 15.81 -16.30
CA TYR A 115 5.02 16.88 -16.88
C TYR A 115 4.40 17.49 -18.11
N GLY A 116 3.27 16.98 -18.55
CA GLY A 116 2.62 17.46 -19.73
C GLY A 116 3.18 16.81 -20.97
N LYS A 117 2.41 16.90 -22.01
CA LYS A 117 2.73 16.27 -23.26
C LYS A 117 3.65 17.08 -24.12
N GLU A 118 3.96 18.20 -23.72
CA GLU A 118 4.65 19.14 -24.48
C GLU A 118 6.03 18.77 -24.67
N ASN A 119 6.64 19.10 -25.55
CA ASN A 119 7.99 18.88 -25.77
C ASN A 119 8.27 18.18 -26.99
#